data_35dbd795873e41869f9f38cd43b369e3
#
_entry.id   35dbd795873e41869f9f38cd43b369e3
#
_cell.length_a   1.000
_cell.length_b   1.000
_cell.length_c   1.000
_cell.angle_alpha   90.00
_cell.angle_beta   90.00
_cell.angle_gamma   90.00
#
_symmetry.space_group_name_H-M   'P 1'
#
loop_
_entity.id
_entity.type
_entity.pdbx_description
1 polymer ?
#
loop_
_entity_poly.entity_id
_entity_poly.type
_entity_poly.pdbx_seq_one_letter_code
_entity_poly.pdbx_strand_id
1 'polypeptide(L)'
;MIAVGSYDDYPPEVAGLPKAGGYVDPDLEKITLLNPELLIVQGRHPKITEYARLKGVPLLSVNMDSLDGIDRGIGEIGRALGCEKEAEELRVRIRGELDEVRASVAGRPRPKVLIITMRHDHTLNTLYTAHGGSFVSELVGVAGGDNIYADAQTTYPEASKETVVLKAPEVILEFHAGEKIDGRERQRFVEDWRQLPSLPAVQNGRVYVITEPHAVRPGPRIGEIARLLAGLLHPDAAHNAEAPTS
;
A
#
# COMPACT_ATOMS: atom_id res chain seq x y z
N MET A 1 16.00 17.54 5.93
CA MET A 1 14.52 17.52 6.03
C MET A 1 14.11 18.31 7.26
N ILE A 2 13.14 19.24 7.15
CA ILE A 2 12.74 20.18 8.22
C ILE A 2 11.31 19.94 8.73
N ALA A 3 10.48 19.24 7.97
CA ALA A 3 9.12 18.85 8.33
C ALA A 3 8.67 17.65 7.51
N VAL A 4 7.60 17.00 7.96
CA VAL A 4 6.95 15.86 7.31
C VAL A 4 5.42 15.99 7.39
N GLY A 5 4.69 15.18 6.65
CA GLY A 5 3.24 15.09 6.75
C GLY A 5 2.76 14.54 8.10
N SER A 6 1.49 14.78 8.44
CA SER A 6 0.92 14.37 9.74
C SER A 6 0.99 12.86 9.99
N TYR A 7 0.94 12.07 8.92
CA TYR A 7 0.94 10.60 8.99
C TYR A 7 2.31 9.96 8.69
N ASP A 8 3.35 10.77 8.49
CA ASP A 8 4.70 10.27 8.27
C ASP A 8 5.34 9.92 9.62
N ASP A 9 5.64 8.63 9.80
CA ASP A 9 6.14 8.04 11.03
C ASP A 9 7.42 7.21 10.82
N TYR A 10 7.91 7.15 9.59
CA TYR A 10 9.09 6.36 9.22
C TYR A 10 10.06 7.16 8.33
N PRO A 11 11.37 6.99 8.53
CA PRO A 11 12.00 6.24 9.62
C PRO A 11 11.73 6.91 11.00
N PRO A 12 11.98 6.22 12.15
CA PRO A 12 11.60 6.72 13.48
C PRO A 12 12.10 8.13 13.81
N GLU A 13 13.19 8.55 13.21
CA GLU A 13 13.81 9.86 13.39
C GLU A 13 12.90 11.02 12.94
N VAL A 14 11.96 10.77 12.03
CA VAL A 14 11.02 11.82 11.57
C VAL A 14 9.93 12.13 12.58
N ALA A 15 9.76 11.30 13.63
CA ALA A 15 8.72 11.49 14.64
C ALA A 15 8.86 12.82 15.40
N GLY A 16 10.12 13.30 15.56
CA GLY A 16 10.43 14.58 16.22
C GLY A 16 10.33 15.80 15.31
N LEU A 17 10.06 15.63 14.02
CA LEU A 17 9.99 16.76 13.08
C LEU A 17 8.60 17.43 13.13
N PRO A 18 8.56 18.76 12.85
CA PRO A 18 7.30 19.48 12.67
C PRO A 18 6.38 18.80 11.66
N LYS A 19 5.07 18.79 11.93
CA LYS A 19 4.05 18.22 11.05
C LYS A 19 3.41 19.32 10.21
N ALA A 20 3.52 19.21 8.90
CA ALA A 20 3.08 20.20 7.90
C ALA A 20 1.63 20.00 7.41
N GLY A 21 0.82 19.24 8.15
CA GLY A 21 -0.55 18.91 7.77
C GLY A 21 -0.69 17.54 7.11
N GLY A 22 -1.92 17.15 6.81
CA GLY A 22 -2.25 15.88 6.14
C GLY A 22 -2.20 15.97 4.62
N TYR A 23 -2.40 14.81 3.98
CA TYR A 23 -2.46 14.74 2.51
C TYR A 23 -3.62 15.56 1.92
N VAL A 24 -4.78 15.58 2.57
CA VAL A 24 -5.97 16.30 2.11
C VAL A 24 -6.00 17.75 2.61
N ASP A 25 -5.43 17.99 3.78
CA ASP A 25 -5.48 19.25 4.54
C ASP A 25 -4.07 19.73 4.94
N PRO A 26 -3.23 20.13 3.99
CA PRO A 26 -1.90 20.69 4.28
C PRO A 26 -2.02 22.00 5.05
N ASP A 27 -1.16 22.18 6.05
CA ASP A 27 -1.08 23.40 6.88
C ASP A 27 -0.17 24.44 6.22
N LEU A 28 -0.76 25.28 5.36
CA LEU A 28 -0.02 26.28 4.59
C LEU A 28 0.61 27.37 5.49
N GLU A 29 0.05 27.64 6.67
CA GLU A 29 0.61 28.59 7.63
C GLU A 29 1.90 28.03 8.22
N LYS A 30 1.89 26.77 8.67
CA LYS A 30 3.09 26.08 9.15
C LYS A 30 4.16 25.96 8.06
N ILE A 31 3.77 25.58 6.85
CA ILE A 31 4.70 25.51 5.72
C ILE A 31 5.35 26.88 5.50
N THR A 32 4.58 27.98 5.59
CA THR A 32 5.12 29.33 5.45
C THR A 32 6.13 29.68 6.56
N LEU A 33 5.80 29.33 7.82
CA LEU A 33 6.69 29.57 8.96
C LEU A 33 8.01 28.78 8.88
N LEU A 34 7.95 27.58 8.31
CA LEU A 34 9.11 26.70 8.13
C LEU A 34 10.04 27.16 6.99
N ASN A 35 9.55 28.00 6.09
CA ASN A 35 10.30 28.57 4.95
C ASN A 35 11.11 27.50 4.18
N PRO A 36 10.49 26.48 3.59
CA PRO A 36 11.20 25.37 2.95
C PRO A 36 11.87 25.81 1.64
N GLU A 37 13.02 25.23 1.34
CA GLU A 37 13.72 25.38 0.05
C GLU A 37 13.15 24.46 -1.04
N LEU A 38 12.45 23.39 -0.67
CA LEU A 38 11.81 22.43 -1.56
C LEU A 38 10.59 21.81 -0.87
N LEU A 39 9.50 21.69 -1.62
CA LEU A 39 8.33 20.90 -1.26
C LEU A 39 8.32 19.60 -2.07
N ILE A 40 8.13 18.46 -1.40
CA ILE A 40 7.96 17.16 -2.04
C ILE A 40 6.57 16.64 -1.68
N VAL A 41 5.77 16.31 -2.69
CA VAL A 41 4.41 15.79 -2.50
C VAL A 41 4.17 14.58 -3.39
N GLN A 42 3.30 13.68 -2.93
CA GLN A 42 2.81 12.60 -3.77
C GLN A 42 1.56 13.06 -4.52
N GLY A 43 1.52 12.77 -5.83
CA GLY A 43 0.37 13.05 -6.67
C GLY A 43 0.05 14.54 -6.84
N ARG A 44 -1.19 14.83 -7.20
CA ARG A 44 -1.63 16.20 -7.52
C ARG A 44 -2.21 16.90 -6.29
N HIS A 45 -1.59 18.00 -5.90
CA HIS A 45 -2.02 18.85 -4.79
C HIS A 45 -2.28 20.29 -5.24
N PRO A 46 -3.49 20.63 -5.72
CA PRO A 46 -3.77 21.97 -6.24
C PRO A 46 -3.43 23.10 -5.24
N LYS A 47 -3.78 22.93 -3.96
CA LYS A 47 -3.47 23.90 -2.89
C LYS A 47 -1.95 24.11 -2.71
N ILE A 48 -1.19 23.04 -2.65
CA ILE A 48 0.29 23.11 -2.52
C ILE A 48 0.91 23.66 -3.80
N THR A 49 0.42 23.26 -4.96
CA THR A 49 0.92 23.77 -6.26
C THR A 49 0.75 25.29 -6.37
N GLU A 50 -0.44 25.79 -6.01
CA GLU A 50 -0.72 27.22 -6.03
C GLU A 50 0.11 27.96 -4.96
N TYR A 51 0.22 27.42 -3.76
CA TYR A 51 1.09 27.98 -2.71
C TYR A 51 2.54 28.06 -3.18
N ALA A 52 3.11 26.99 -3.71
CA ALA A 52 4.49 26.94 -4.20
C ALA A 52 4.73 27.98 -5.29
N ARG A 53 3.80 28.12 -6.24
CA ARG A 53 3.84 29.14 -7.29
C ARG A 53 3.83 30.55 -6.72
N LEU A 54 2.95 30.85 -5.78
CA LEU A 54 2.80 32.19 -5.17
C LEU A 54 4.02 32.58 -4.31
N LYS A 55 4.62 31.62 -3.63
CA LYS A 55 5.78 31.83 -2.75
C LYS A 55 7.13 31.67 -3.46
N GLY A 56 7.13 31.18 -4.70
CA GLY A 56 8.37 30.91 -5.43
C GLY A 56 9.17 29.72 -4.86
N VAL A 57 8.52 28.80 -4.15
CA VAL A 57 9.17 27.61 -3.58
C VAL A 57 9.16 26.48 -4.63
N PRO A 58 10.30 25.85 -4.92
CA PRO A 58 10.35 24.67 -5.78
C PRO A 58 9.42 23.56 -5.27
N LEU A 59 8.71 22.91 -6.19
CA LEU A 59 7.79 21.80 -5.89
C LEU A 59 8.17 20.59 -6.73
N LEU A 60 8.44 19.47 -6.08
CA LEU A 60 8.56 18.15 -6.70
C LEU A 60 7.27 17.35 -6.40
N SER A 61 6.53 17.02 -7.45
CA SER A 61 5.36 16.15 -7.36
C SER A 61 5.72 14.78 -7.94
N VAL A 62 5.74 13.73 -7.11
CA VAL A 62 6.04 12.36 -7.53
C VAL A 62 4.75 11.54 -7.60
N ASN A 63 4.64 10.66 -8.58
CA ASN A 63 3.53 9.71 -8.67
C ASN A 63 4.05 8.33 -8.29
N MET A 64 3.60 7.80 -7.15
CA MET A 64 3.96 6.50 -6.61
C MET A 64 2.78 5.52 -6.56
N ASP A 65 1.79 5.68 -7.43
CA ASP A 65 0.58 4.85 -7.44
C ASP A 65 0.83 3.42 -7.95
N SER A 66 1.96 3.17 -8.63
CA SER A 66 2.39 1.85 -9.14
C SER A 66 3.81 1.51 -8.68
N LEU A 67 4.24 0.26 -8.83
CA LEU A 67 5.62 -0.16 -8.52
C LEU A 67 6.65 0.59 -9.37
N ASP A 68 6.37 0.78 -10.66
CA ASP A 68 7.21 1.58 -11.56
C ASP A 68 7.21 3.08 -11.14
N GLY A 69 6.05 3.60 -10.70
CA GLY A 69 5.95 4.94 -10.14
C GLY A 69 6.77 5.13 -8.87
N ILE A 70 6.79 4.13 -7.99
CA ILE A 70 7.62 4.13 -6.77
C ILE A 70 9.11 4.14 -7.15
N ASP A 71 9.53 3.27 -8.07
CA ASP A 71 10.92 3.20 -8.52
C ASP A 71 11.37 4.55 -9.12
N ARG A 72 10.59 5.14 -10.02
CA ARG A 72 10.88 6.46 -10.60
C ARG A 72 10.89 7.56 -9.56
N GLY A 73 9.89 7.61 -8.68
CA GLY A 73 9.76 8.64 -7.65
C GLY A 73 10.95 8.68 -6.69
N ILE A 74 11.49 7.51 -6.30
CA ILE A 74 12.72 7.42 -5.51
C ILE A 74 13.89 8.07 -6.28
N GLY A 75 14.04 7.77 -7.58
CA GLY A 75 15.08 8.38 -8.40
C GLY A 75 14.90 9.90 -8.59
N GLU A 76 13.67 10.39 -8.73
CA GLU A 76 13.35 11.82 -8.84
C GLU A 76 13.68 12.57 -7.55
N ILE A 77 13.32 11.99 -6.39
CA ILE A 77 13.66 12.54 -5.06
C ILE A 77 15.19 12.56 -4.89
N GLY A 78 15.87 11.46 -5.24
CA GLY A 78 17.34 11.39 -5.16
C GLY A 78 18.02 12.50 -5.94
N ARG A 79 17.61 12.76 -7.18
CA ARG A 79 18.14 13.85 -8.00
C ARG A 79 17.84 15.22 -7.42
N ALA A 80 16.62 15.45 -6.92
CA ALA A 80 16.24 16.72 -6.35
C ALA A 80 17.00 17.08 -5.06
N LEU A 81 17.48 16.05 -4.33
CA LEU A 81 18.22 16.19 -3.09
C LEU A 81 19.73 16.01 -3.24
N GLY A 82 20.25 15.69 -4.44
CA GLY A 82 21.67 15.42 -4.69
C GLY A 82 22.18 14.14 -4.02
N CYS A 83 21.30 13.11 -3.88
CA CYS A 83 21.61 11.80 -3.31
C CYS A 83 21.23 10.66 -4.27
N GLU A 84 21.67 10.79 -5.53
CA GLU A 84 21.35 9.84 -6.61
C GLU A 84 21.90 8.45 -6.35
N LYS A 85 23.07 8.38 -5.70
CA LYS A 85 23.71 7.09 -5.39
C LYS A 85 22.88 6.30 -4.38
N GLU A 86 22.49 6.92 -3.27
CA GLU A 86 21.66 6.33 -2.23
C GLU A 86 20.28 5.94 -2.77
N ALA A 87 19.72 6.78 -3.66
CA ALA A 87 18.47 6.50 -4.33
C ALA A 87 18.58 5.26 -5.23
N GLU A 88 19.66 5.11 -5.99
CA GLU A 88 19.85 3.92 -6.84
C GLU A 88 20.11 2.66 -6.01
N GLU A 89 20.89 2.73 -4.94
CA GLU A 89 21.11 1.63 -4.01
C GLU A 89 19.76 1.16 -3.40
N LEU A 90 18.88 2.10 -3.02
CA LEU A 90 17.54 1.81 -2.53
C LEU A 90 16.68 1.13 -3.59
N ARG A 91 16.67 1.63 -4.83
CA ARG A 91 15.92 1.06 -5.95
C ARG A 91 16.37 -0.36 -6.28
N VAL A 92 17.68 -0.60 -6.32
CA VAL A 92 18.26 -1.93 -6.55
C VAL A 92 17.83 -2.90 -5.45
N ARG A 93 17.88 -2.48 -4.19
CA ARG A 93 17.43 -3.29 -3.06
C ARG A 93 15.96 -3.67 -3.17
N ILE A 94 15.08 -2.69 -3.41
CA ILE A 94 13.64 -2.94 -3.53
C ILE A 94 13.34 -3.90 -4.70
N ARG A 95 13.97 -3.70 -5.85
CA ARG A 95 13.80 -4.61 -7.00
C ARG A 95 14.24 -6.04 -6.65
N GLY A 96 15.39 -6.19 -5.99
CA GLY A 96 15.87 -7.49 -5.53
C GLY A 96 14.89 -8.17 -4.56
N GLU A 97 14.36 -7.44 -3.57
CA GLU A 97 13.36 -7.94 -2.63
C GLU A 97 12.08 -8.42 -3.34
N LEU A 98 11.59 -7.68 -4.33
CA LEU A 98 10.41 -8.08 -5.11
C LEU A 98 10.69 -9.29 -6.01
N ASP A 99 11.89 -9.39 -6.58
CA ASP A 99 12.30 -10.53 -7.42
C ASP A 99 12.45 -11.81 -6.58
N GLU A 100 12.98 -11.72 -5.37
CA GLU A 100 13.00 -12.82 -4.40
C GLU A 100 11.61 -13.35 -4.10
N VAL A 101 10.64 -12.44 -3.87
CA VAL A 101 9.24 -12.83 -3.64
C VAL A 101 8.66 -13.51 -4.88
N ARG A 102 8.85 -12.95 -6.08
CA ARG A 102 8.39 -13.58 -7.33
C ARG A 102 8.96 -15.00 -7.50
N ALA A 103 10.24 -15.17 -7.22
CA ALA A 103 10.90 -16.46 -7.31
C ALA A 103 10.34 -17.47 -6.30
N SER A 104 10.02 -17.03 -5.08
CA SER A 104 9.50 -17.91 -4.02
C SER A 104 8.11 -18.49 -4.32
N VAL A 105 7.32 -17.80 -5.16
CA VAL A 105 5.96 -18.22 -5.54
C VAL A 105 5.86 -18.71 -6.98
N ALA A 106 6.98 -18.78 -7.70
CA ALA A 106 7.02 -19.22 -9.09
C ALA A 106 6.47 -20.65 -9.25
N GLY A 107 5.59 -20.85 -10.24
CA GLY A 107 4.96 -22.14 -10.52
C GLY A 107 3.85 -22.56 -9.55
N ARG A 108 3.52 -21.73 -8.55
CA ARG A 108 2.40 -22.00 -7.65
C ARG A 108 1.07 -21.58 -8.28
N PRO A 109 -0.07 -22.20 -7.89
CA PRO A 109 -1.39 -21.73 -8.28
C PRO A 109 -1.61 -20.29 -7.83
N ARG A 110 -2.22 -19.46 -8.69
CA ARG A 110 -2.50 -18.06 -8.41
C ARG A 110 -3.95 -17.91 -7.94
N PRO A 111 -4.20 -17.71 -6.63
CA PRO A 111 -5.55 -17.57 -6.12
C PRO A 111 -6.17 -16.25 -6.60
N LYS A 112 -7.50 -16.26 -6.80
CA LYS A 112 -8.31 -15.05 -7.01
C LYS A 112 -8.41 -14.25 -5.73
N VAL A 113 -7.94 -13.00 -5.76
CA VAL A 113 -7.83 -12.14 -4.58
C VAL A 113 -8.78 -10.95 -4.68
N LEU A 114 -9.60 -10.76 -3.66
CA LEU A 114 -10.32 -9.51 -3.41
C LEU A 114 -9.46 -8.63 -2.50
N ILE A 115 -9.15 -7.42 -2.95
CA ILE A 115 -8.43 -6.41 -2.18
C ILE A 115 -9.47 -5.42 -1.66
N ILE A 116 -9.58 -5.24 -0.35
CA ILE A 116 -10.40 -4.19 0.28
C ILE A 116 -9.47 -3.13 0.84
N THR A 117 -9.54 -1.94 0.29
CA THR A 117 -8.74 -0.80 0.71
C THR A 117 -9.46 0.09 1.72
N MET A 118 -10.79 0.04 1.72
CA MET A 118 -11.64 0.75 2.67
C MET A 118 -13.05 0.15 2.66
N ARG A 119 -13.67 0.08 3.82
CA ARG A 119 -15.12 -0.14 4.00
C ARG A 119 -15.61 0.57 5.26
N HIS A 120 -16.92 0.74 5.39
CA HIS A 120 -17.49 1.17 6.65
C HIS A 120 -17.48 0.03 7.67
N ASP A 121 -17.19 0.36 8.92
CA ASP A 121 -17.07 -0.61 10.01
C ASP A 121 -18.26 -1.58 10.09
N HIS A 122 -17.94 -2.87 10.16
CA HIS A 122 -18.89 -3.95 10.33
C HIS A 122 -20.05 -4.02 9.32
N THR A 123 -19.84 -3.44 8.11
CA THR A 123 -20.79 -3.56 7.00
C THR A 123 -20.07 -3.90 5.70
N LEU A 124 -20.73 -4.71 4.87
CA LEU A 124 -20.27 -5.03 3.51
C LEU A 124 -21.06 -4.25 2.44
N ASN A 125 -21.75 -3.17 2.81
CA ASN A 125 -22.60 -2.44 1.86
C ASN A 125 -21.81 -1.54 0.90
N THR A 126 -20.71 -0.99 1.38
CA THR A 126 -19.78 -0.16 0.57
C THR A 126 -18.37 -0.70 0.74
N LEU A 127 -17.86 -1.32 -0.30
CA LEU A 127 -16.52 -1.89 -0.34
C LEU A 127 -15.71 -1.17 -1.40
N TYR A 128 -14.57 -0.60 -1.03
CA TYR A 128 -13.63 -0.03 -1.99
C TYR A 128 -12.48 -1.00 -2.21
N THR A 129 -12.18 -1.25 -3.48
CA THR A 129 -11.12 -2.14 -3.91
C THR A 129 -10.05 -1.38 -4.69
N ALA A 130 -9.07 -2.06 -5.22
CA ALA A 130 -7.97 -1.48 -5.98
C ALA A 130 -7.98 -2.02 -7.42
N HIS A 131 -7.76 -1.15 -8.42
CA HIS A 131 -7.59 -1.57 -9.81
C HIS A 131 -6.20 -2.18 -10.06
N GLY A 132 -6.00 -2.80 -11.23
CA GLY A 132 -4.78 -3.54 -11.59
C GLY A 132 -3.49 -2.70 -11.59
N GLY A 133 -3.58 -1.41 -11.90
CA GLY A 133 -2.42 -0.51 -11.96
C GLY A 133 -2.06 0.16 -10.61
N SER A 134 -2.74 -0.19 -9.51
CA SER A 134 -2.34 0.28 -8.18
C SER A 134 -1.19 -0.56 -7.63
N PHE A 135 -0.26 0.08 -6.89
CA PHE A 135 0.89 -0.65 -6.34
C PHE A 135 0.48 -1.82 -5.42
N VAL A 136 -0.64 -1.71 -4.68
CA VAL A 136 -1.15 -2.80 -3.84
C VAL A 136 -1.58 -3.99 -4.68
N SER A 137 -2.29 -3.74 -5.80
CA SER A 137 -2.67 -4.79 -6.75
C SER A 137 -1.45 -5.42 -7.43
N GLU A 138 -0.46 -4.61 -7.80
CA GLU A 138 0.79 -5.10 -8.38
C GLU A 138 1.59 -5.93 -7.37
N LEU A 139 1.59 -5.56 -6.06
CA LEU A 139 2.19 -6.37 -4.98
C LEU A 139 1.47 -7.72 -4.80
N VAL A 140 0.14 -7.77 -4.91
CA VAL A 140 -0.61 -9.03 -4.95
C VAL A 140 -0.15 -9.88 -6.14
N GLY A 141 0.08 -9.25 -7.30
CA GLY A 141 0.65 -9.92 -8.48
C GLY A 141 2.06 -10.49 -8.26
N VAL A 142 2.94 -9.69 -7.62
CA VAL A 142 4.29 -10.12 -7.19
C VAL A 142 4.23 -11.30 -6.23
N ALA A 143 3.28 -11.27 -5.29
CA ALA A 143 3.03 -12.31 -4.31
C ALA A 143 2.32 -13.55 -4.87
N GLY A 144 2.08 -13.62 -6.19
CA GLY A 144 1.50 -14.79 -6.86
C GLY A 144 -0.04 -14.88 -6.76
N GLY A 145 -0.75 -13.78 -6.55
CA GLY A 145 -2.21 -13.70 -6.58
C GLY A 145 -2.74 -12.99 -7.84
N ASP A 146 -4.03 -13.12 -8.11
CA ASP A 146 -4.73 -12.46 -9.20
C ASP A 146 -5.86 -11.57 -8.63
N ASN A 147 -5.70 -10.24 -8.75
CA ASN A 147 -6.74 -9.30 -8.31
C ASN A 147 -7.98 -9.44 -9.18
N ILE A 148 -9.14 -9.73 -8.55
CA ILE A 148 -10.43 -9.89 -9.28
C ILE A 148 -11.00 -8.58 -9.85
N TYR A 149 -10.42 -7.42 -9.50
CA TYR A 149 -10.76 -6.09 -10.02
C TYR A 149 -9.62 -5.47 -10.85
N ALA A 150 -8.70 -6.29 -11.36
CA ALA A 150 -7.57 -5.79 -12.17
C ALA A 150 -8.01 -5.03 -13.43
N ASP A 151 -9.20 -5.36 -13.97
CA ASP A 151 -9.81 -4.76 -15.16
C ASP A 151 -10.61 -3.47 -14.90
N ALA A 152 -10.71 -3.03 -13.64
CA ALA A 152 -11.46 -1.82 -13.29
C ALA A 152 -10.82 -0.56 -13.86
N GLN A 153 -11.66 0.40 -14.29
CA GLN A 153 -11.24 1.63 -14.95
C GLN A 153 -10.93 2.77 -13.98
N THR A 154 -11.41 2.69 -12.75
CA THR A 154 -11.19 3.69 -11.68
C THR A 154 -10.17 3.16 -10.68
N THR A 155 -9.38 4.07 -10.07
CA THR A 155 -8.29 3.70 -9.15
C THR A 155 -8.79 2.93 -7.93
N TYR A 156 -9.90 3.37 -7.35
CA TYR A 156 -10.55 2.73 -6.20
C TYR A 156 -12.02 2.48 -6.53
N PRO A 157 -12.31 1.41 -7.30
CA PRO A 157 -13.69 1.08 -7.66
C PRO A 157 -14.47 0.60 -6.44
N GLU A 158 -15.76 0.92 -6.42
CA GLU A 158 -16.69 0.32 -5.48
C GLU A 158 -17.04 -1.10 -5.92
N ALA A 159 -16.96 -2.05 -5.00
CA ALA A 159 -17.32 -3.44 -5.21
C ALA A 159 -18.68 -3.72 -4.56
N SER A 160 -19.67 -4.20 -5.35
CA SER A 160 -20.93 -4.68 -4.80
C SER A 160 -20.83 -6.13 -4.32
N LYS A 161 -21.65 -6.50 -3.34
CA LYS A 161 -21.75 -7.88 -2.84
C LYS A 161 -22.02 -8.88 -3.98
N GLU A 162 -22.91 -8.51 -4.90
CA GLU A 162 -23.30 -9.32 -6.04
C GLU A 162 -22.10 -9.60 -6.97
N THR A 163 -21.33 -8.55 -7.27
CA THR A 163 -20.13 -8.68 -8.10
C THR A 163 -19.04 -9.50 -7.39
N VAL A 164 -18.86 -9.32 -6.09
CA VAL A 164 -17.93 -10.12 -5.28
C VAL A 164 -18.32 -11.60 -5.30
N VAL A 165 -19.61 -11.90 -5.10
CA VAL A 165 -20.11 -13.30 -5.17
C VAL A 165 -19.89 -13.89 -6.56
N LEU A 166 -20.18 -13.13 -7.63
CA LEU A 166 -20.00 -13.59 -9.01
C LEU A 166 -18.52 -13.86 -9.33
N LYS A 167 -17.61 -13.00 -8.88
CA LYS A 167 -16.16 -13.16 -9.12
C LYS A 167 -15.52 -14.25 -8.24
N ALA A 168 -16.21 -14.67 -7.16
CA ALA A 168 -15.87 -15.78 -6.28
C ALA A 168 -14.39 -15.78 -5.82
N PRO A 169 -13.94 -14.76 -5.05
CA PRO A 169 -12.57 -14.71 -4.56
C PRO A 169 -12.22 -15.92 -3.67
N GLU A 170 -11.00 -16.41 -3.81
CA GLU A 170 -10.42 -17.49 -3.01
C GLU A 170 -9.68 -16.97 -1.78
N VAL A 171 -9.31 -15.67 -1.82
CA VAL A 171 -8.67 -14.95 -0.71
C VAL A 171 -9.26 -13.54 -0.63
N ILE A 172 -9.47 -13.06 0.58
CA ILE A 172 -9.82 -11.65 0.86
C ILE A 172 -8.70 -11.03 1.69
N LEU A 173 -8.14 -9.93 1.19
CA LEU A 173 -7.16 -9.09 1.87
C LEU A 173 -7.83 -7.77 2.22
N GLU A 174 -8.04 -7.51 3.50
CA GLU A 174 -8.67 -6.30 4.00
C GLU A 174 -7.65 -5.43 4.72
N PHE A 175 -7.41 -4.21 4.21
CA PHE A 175 -6.38 -3.32 4.72
C PHE A 175 -6.96 -2.28 5.69
N HIS A 176 -6.46 -2.30 6.92
CA HIS A 176 -6.70 -1.36 8.00
C HIS A 176 -5.36 -0.75 8.47
N ALA A 177 -4.60 -0.23 7.52
CA ALA A 177 -3.20 0.18 7.73
C ALA A 177 -3.07 1.29 8.77
N GLY A 178 -2.39 0.98 9.86
CA GLY A 178 -2.13 1.91 10.96
C GLY A 178 -3.31 2.10 11.92
N GLU A 179 -4.42 1.41 11.73
CA GLU A 179 -5.52 1.37 12.69
C GLU A 179 -5.14 0.53 13.92
N LYS A 180 -5.55 1.01 15.10
CA LYS A 180 -5.33 0.27 16.35
C LYS A 180 -6.43 -0.76 16.56
N ILE A 181 -6.38 -1.82 15.79
CA ILE A 181 -7.32 -2.94 15.83
C ILE A 181 -6.78 -4.02 16.76
N ASP A 182 -7.51 -4.33 17.82
CA ASP A 182 -7.19 -5.45 18.72
C ASP A 182 -7.58 -6.81 18.10
N GLY A 183 -7.23 -7.90 18.79
CA GLY A 183 -7.53 -9.25 18.30
C GLY A 183 -9.04 -9.53 18.19
N ARG A 184 -9.89 -8.92 19.03
CA ARG A 184 -11.35 -9.09 18.99
C ARG A 184 -11.94 -8.34 17.80
N GLU A 185 -11.51 -7.12 17.60
CA GLU A 185 -11.92 -6.29 16.47
C GLU A 185 -11.52 -6.94 15.14
N ARG A 186 -10.27 -7.42 15.03
CA ARG A 186 -9.80 -8.18 13.87
C ARG A 186 -10.69 -9.39 13.58
N GLN A 187 -11.05 -10.15 14.62
CA GLN A 187 -11.93 -11.30 14.48
C GLN A 187 -13.33 -10.89 14.00
N ARG A 188 -13.87 -9.76 14.47
CA ARG A 188 -15.17 -9.25 14.02
C ARG A 188 -15.15 -8.86 12.54
N PHE A 189 -14.09 -8.20 12.06
CA PHE A 189 -13.93 -7.89 10.63
C PHE A 189 -13.92 -9.16 9.78
N VAL A 190 -13.26 -10.23 10.22
CA VAL A 190 -13.29 -11.53 9.53
C VAL A 190 -14.70 -12.14 9.57
N GLU A 191 -15.40 -12.06 10.71
CA GLU A 191 -16.75 -12.61 10.89
C GLU A 191 -17.80 -11.90 10.07
N ASP A 192 -17.66 -10.61 9.78
CA ASP A 192 -18.58 -9.87 8.92
C ASP A 192 -18.74 -10.54 7.54
N TRP A 193 -17.67 -11.16 7.02
CA TRP A 193 -17.69 -11.88 5.74
C TRP A 193 -18.55 -13.13 5.74
N ARG A 194 -18.96 -13.66 6.91
CA ARG A 194 -19.92 -14.77 7.03
C ARG A 194 -21.31 -14.44 6.50
N GLN A 195 -21.60 -13.16 6.25
CA GLN A 195 -22.79 -12.71 5.50
C GLN A 195 -22.80 -13.23 4.05
N LEU A 196 -21.64 -13.62 3.51
CA LEU A 196 -21.47 -14.17 2.16
C LEU A 196 -20.86 -15.59 2.22
N PRO A 197 -21.60 -16.57 2.77
CA PRO A 197 -21.09 -17.90 3.07
C PRO A 197 -20.75 -18.73 1.82
N SER A 198 -21.18 -18.29 0.64
CA SER A 198 -20.88 -18.96 -0.64
C SER A 198 -19.49 -18.64 -1.18
N LEU A 199 -18.78 -17.63 -0.61
CA LEU A 199 -17.46 -17.27 -1.07
C LEU A 199 -16.42 -18.33 -0.72
N PRO A 200 -15.59 -18.79 -1.68
CA PRO A 200 -14.50 -19.72 -1.41
C PRO A 200 -13.56 -19.24 -0.29
N ALA A 201 -13.24 -17.92 -0.27
CA ALA A 201 -12.42 -17.33 0.79
C ALA A 201 -13.01 -17.54 2.19
N VAL A 202 -14.34 -17.42 2.34
CA VAL A 202 -15.04 -17.58 3.63
C VAL A 202 -15.08 -19.05 4.02
N GLN A 203 -15.41 -19.93 3.07
CA GLN A 203 -15.47 -21.37 3.29
C GLN A 203 -14.13 -21.97 3.74
N ASN A 204 -13.03 -21.45 3.18
CA ASN A 204 -11.68 -21.92 3.45
C ASN A 204 -10.95 -21.11 4.54
N GLY A 205 -11.62 -20.15 5.20
CA GLY A 205 -11.01 -19.33 6.25
C GLY A 205 -9.89 -18.42 5.76
N ARG A 206 -9.92 -18.02 4.49
CA ARG A 206 -8.86 -17.20 3.85
C ARG A 206 -9.27 -15.72 3.75
N VAL A 207 -9.69 -15.15 4.88
CA VAL A 207 -10.00 -13.73 5.06
C VAL A 207 -8.95 -13.16 6.02
N TYR A 208 -8.16 -12.22 5.54
CA TYR A 208 -7.04 -11.65 6.28
C TYR A 208 -7.22 -10.15 6.47
N VAL A 209 -7.09 -9.69 7.72
CA VAL A 209 -7.09 -8.26 8.09
C VAL A 209 -5.65 -7.82 8.30
N ILE A 210 -5.19 -6.88 7.49
CA ILE A 210 -3.81 -6.39 7.42
C ILE A 210 -3.75 -5.03 8.10
N THR A 211 -2.99 -4.91 9.19
CA THR A 211 -2.91 -3.70 10.02
C THR A 211 -1.53 -3.04 10.01
N GLU A 212 -0.58 -3.59 9.29
CA GLU A 212 0.76 -3.04 9.13
C GLU A 212 0.66 -1.59 8.62
N PRO A 213 1.20 -0.59 9.36
CA PRO A 213 1.02 0.82 9.03
C PRO A 213 1.49 1.22 7.63
N HIS A 214 2.44 0.49 7.08
CA HIS A 214 3.02 0.74 5.76
C HIS A 214 2.37 -0.09 4.62
N ALA A 215 1.37 -0.92 4.92
CA ALA A 215 0.78 -1.83 3.94
C ALA A 215 0.14 -1.13 2.73
N VAL A 216 -0.36 0.11 2.91
CA VAL A 216 -0.95 0.92 1.85
C VAL A 216 -0.16 2.21 1.58
N ARG A 217 1.10 2.28 2.04
CA ARG A 217 1.98 3.43 1.82
C ARG A 217 3.04 3.08 0.77
N PRO A 218 3.02 3.73 -0.40
CA PRO A 218 4.06 3.51 -1.41
C PRO A 218 5.40 4.03 -0.91
N GLY A 219 6.44 3.20 -0.97
CA GLY A 219 7.77 3.59 -0.48
C GLY A 219 8.72 2.43 -0.26
N PRO A 220 9.80 2.63 0.50
CA PRO A 220 10.93 1.70 0.57
C PRO A 220 10.63 0.35 1.24
N ARG A 221 9.47 0.19 1.88
CA ARG A 221 9.09 -1.04 2.60
C ARG A 221 8.13 -1.95 1.83
N ILE A 222 7.91 -1.70 0.53
CA ILE A 222 7.00 -2.53 -0.28
C ILE A 222 7.45 -3.99 -0.41
N GLY A 223 8.76 -4.27 -0.29
CA GLY A 223 9.27 -5.65 -0.25
C GLY A 223 8.80 -6.42 0.99
N GLU A 224 8.69 -5.77 2.15
CA GLU A 224 8.15 -6.38 3.38
C GLU A 224 6.68 -6.79 3.18
N ILE A 225 5.90 -5.90 2.56
CA ILE A 225 4.48 -6.18 2.26
C ILE A 225 4.35 -7.29 1.21
N ALA A 226 5.19 -7.29 0.17
CA ALA A 226 5.18 -8.38 -0.80
C ALA A 226 5.42 -9.75 -0.15
N ARG A 227 6.39 -9.85 0.79
CA ARG A 227 6.66 -11.09 1.55
C ARG A 227 5.47 -11.48 2.43
N LEU A 228 4.87 -10.53 3.14
CA LEU A 228 3.65 -10.77 3.93
C LEU A 228 2.54 -11.34 3.06
N LEU A 229 2.24 -10.69 1.93
CA LEU A 229 1.20 -11.13 1.01
C LEU A 229 1.49 -12.53 0.44
N ALA A 230 2.74 -12.82 0.06
CA ALA A 230 3.14 -14.15 -0.41
C ALA A 230 2.90 -15.23 0.64
N GLY A 231 3.21 -14.97 1.91
CA GLY A 231 2.92 -15.89 3.02
C GLY A 231 1.41 -16.13 3.24
N LEU A 232 0.58 -15.09 3.09
CA LEU A 232 -0.88 -15.22 3.19
C LEU A 232 -1.50 -15.94 1.98
N LEU A 233 -0.98 -15.69 0.78
CA LEU A 233 -1.48 -16.31 -0.45
C LEU A 233 -1.00 -17.77 -0.61
N HIS A 234 0.16 -18.12 -0.04
CA HIS A 234 0.80 -19.42 -0.15
C HIS A 234 1.32 -19.91 1.21
N PRO A 235 0.43 -20.23 2.17
CA PRO A 235 0.82 -20.57 3.55
C PRO A 235 1.81 -21.74 3.64
N ASP A 236 1.77 -22.69 2.70
CA ASP A 236 2.71 -23.82 2.66
C ASP A 236 4.13 -23.41 2.22
N ALA A 237 4.33 -22.18 1.71
CA ALA A 237 5.64 -21.67 1.34
C ALA A 237 6.44 -21.19 2.56
N ALA A 238 5.77 -20.67 3.58
CA ALA A 238 6.41 -20.16 4.79
C ALA A 238 7.07 -21.30 5.61
N HIS A 239 6.54 -22.52 5.56
CA HIS A 239 7.12 -23.69 6.26
C HIS A 239 8.41 -24.21 5.63
N ASN A 240 8.64 -24.00 4.33
CA ASN A 240 9.84 -24.49 3.65
C ASN A 240 11.04 -23.53 3.74
N ALA A 241 10.83 -22.30 4.17
CA ALA A 241 11.93 -21.32 4.33
C ALA A 241 12.66 -21.45 5.68
N GLU A 242 12.10 -22.17 6.66
CA GLU A 242 12.68 -22.38 8.00
C GLU A 242 13.33 -23.77 8.20
N ALA A 243 13.39 -24.62 7.17
CA ALA A 243 14.11 -25.90 7.29
C ALA A 243 15.63 -25.65 7.24
N PRO A 244 16.36 -25.87 8.35
CA PRO A 244 17.82 -25.75 8.32
C PRO A 244 18.36 -26.87 7.42
N THR A 245 19.19 -26.50 6.45
CA THR A 245 20.06 -27.45 5.75
C THR A 245 20.99 -28.09 6.77
N SER A 246 20.74 -29.36 7.08
CA SER A 246 21.64 -30.24 7.85
C SER A 246 22.95 -30.50 7.09
#